data_c3029b1c6ce9a0ea80845e4185effb81
#
_entry.id   c3029b1c6ce9a0ea80845e4185effb81
#
_cell.length_a   1.000
_cell.length_b   1.000
_cell.length_c   1.000
_cell.angle_alpha   90.00
_cell.angle_beta   90.00
_cell.angle_gamma   90.00
#
_symmetry.space_group_name_H-M   'P 1'
#
loop_
_entity.id
_entity.type
_entity.pdbx_description
1 polymer ?
#
loop_
_entity_poly.entity_id
_entity_poly.type
_entity_poly.pdbx_seq_one_letter_code
_entity_poly.pdbx_strand_id
1 'polypeptide(L)'
;SFGSTFFNFDKALKDTIDMASAAYKNDEGIVGVPTGLRDLDDRLGGLHKSDLIIIAGRPGMGKTALATNIAFNAAKKLQESGKKSSIAFFSLEMSSEQLSTRILAEQSRIKSNDIRRGKISEEQFGKFIETSKDISELPLYIDETPAITIAAMSNRARRIKRLEGLDMIIVDYIQLMRGTTNYKDGRVQEVSEITQGLKAIAKELAIPVVCLLYTSDAADDR
;
A
#
# COMPACT_ATOMS: atom_id res chain seq x y z
N SER A 1 7.75 12.53 29.37
CA SER A 1 8.82 11.54 29.61
C SER A 1 9.10 10.82 28.31
N PHE A 2 10.26 11.08 27.72
CA PHE A 2 10.82 10.35 26.60
C PHE A 2 11.27 8.98 27.14
N GLY A 3 10.39 7.99 27.10
CA GLY A 3 10.75 6.61 27.35
C GLY A 3 11.37 6.03 26.08
N SER A 4 12.70 6.05 25.97
CA SER A 4 13.41 5.17 25.05
C SER A 4 13.13 3.75 25.51
N THR A 5 12.28 3.03 24.77
CA THR A 5 11.93 1.64 25.12
C THR A 5 13.07 0.75 24.67
N PHE A 6 14.00 0.45 25.58
CA PHE A 6 14.96 -0.62 25.36
C PHE A 6 14.23 -1.96 25.43
N PHE A 7 14.40 -2.79 24.44
CA PHE A 7 13.91 -4.16 24.46
C PHE A 7 14.98 -5.07 25.02
N ASN A 8 14.60 -5.96 25.94
CA ASN A 8 15.46 -7.02 26.40
C ASN A 8 15.70 -7.99 25.24
N PHE A 9 16.95 -8.40 25.04
CA PHE A 9 17.35 -9.33 23.98
C PHE A 9 16.64 -10.68 24.07
N ASP A 10 16.40 -11.21 25.29
CA ASP A 10 15.63 -12.42 25.50
C ASP A 10 14.20 -12.32 24.93
N LYS A 11 13.54 -11.17 25.14
CA LYS A 11 12.22 -10.93 24.55
C LYS A 11 12.29 -10.87 23.02
N ALA A 12 13.29 -10.20 22.46
CA ALA A 12 13.49 -10.14 21.03
C ALA A 12 13.74 -11.52 20.41
N LEU A 13 14.48 -12.39 21.10
CA LEU A 13 14.68 -13.78 20.67
C LEU A 13 13.40 -14.60 20.70
N LYS A 14 12.57 -14.47 21.74
CA LYS A 14 11.27 -15.15 21.81
C LYS A 14 10.38 -14.72 20.66
N ASP A 15 10.25 -13.42 20.40
CA ASP A 15 9.46 -12.88 19.29
C ASP A 15 9.98 -13.44 17.94
N THR A 16 11.29 -13.58 17.78
CA THR A 16 11.92 -14.17 16.58
C THR A 16 11.60 -15.67 16.43
N ILE A 17 11.65 -16.42 17.52
CA ILE A 17 11.32 -17.85 17.50
C ILE A 17 9.84 -18.06 17.19
N ASP A 18 8.96 -17.25 17.77
CA ASP A 18 7.52 -17.31 17.49
C ASP A 18 7.22 -16.98 16.02
N MET A 19 7.88 -15.98 15.46
CA MET A 19 7.78 -15.66 14.04
C MET A 19 8.27 -16.81 13.15
N ALA A 20 9.43 -17.39 13.45
CA ALA A 20 9.99 -18.51 12.70
C ALA A 20 9.12 -19.78 12.82
N SER A 21 8.55 -20.02 13.99
CA SER A 21 7.62 -21.14 14.23
C SER A 21 6.31 -20.96 13.44
N ALA A 22 5.78 -19.75 13.38
CA ALA A 22 4.61 -19.43 12.57
C ALA A 22 4.89 -19.63 11.07
N ALA A 23 6.06 -19.19 10.59
CA ALA A 23 6.51 -19.43 9.22
C ALA A 23 6.63 -20.93 8.90
N TYR A 24 7.25 -21.69 9.80
CA TYR A 24 7.45 -23.13 9.62
C TYR A 24 6.14 -23.92 9.56
N LYS A 25 5.12 -23.48 10.28
CA LYS A 25 3.78 -24.10 10.30
C LYS A 25 2.88 -23.67 9.16
N ASN A 26 3.29 -22.66 8.40
CA ASN A 26 2.50 -22.14 7.29
C ASN A 26 2.97 -22.80 5.99
N ASP A 27 2.16 -23.72 5.45
CA ASP A 27 2.45 -24.43 4.21
C ASP A 27 2.64 -23.52 3.00
N GLU A 28 2.07 -22.31 3.03
CA GLU A 28 2.23 -21.29 1.96
C GLU A 28 3.55 -20.51 2.07
N GLY A 29 4.31 -20.64 3.17
CA GLY A 29 5.58 -19.94 3.39
C GLY A 29 5.46 -18.41 3.49
N ILE A 30 4.25 -17.86 3.52
CA ILE A 30 3.98 -16.43 3.57
C ILE A 30 3.66 -16.02 5.00
N VAL A 31 4.55 -15.24 5.62
CA VAL A 31 4.41 -14.73 6.99
C VAL A 31 3.91 -13.28 7.00
N GLY A 32 4.30 -12.51 6.00
CA GLY A 32 3.89 -11.12 5.81
C GLY A 32 2.52 -10.98 5.15
N VAL A 33 2.18 -9.74 4.79
CA VAL A 33 1.00 -9.46 3.97
C VAL A 33 1.26 -9.96 2.55
N PRO A 34 0.43 -10.86 1.99
CA PRO A 34 0.65 -11.37 0.64
C PRO A 34 0.42 -10.27 -0.40
N THR A 35 1.25 -10.24 -1.42
CA THR A 35 1.07 -9.36 -2.58
C THR A 35 0.07 -9.93 -3.58
N GLY A 36 -0.17 -11.24 -3.52
CA GLY A 36 -0.94 -12.00 -4.51
C GLY A 36 -0.20 -12.25 -5.82
N LEU A 37 1.08 -11.91 -5.87
CA LEU A 37 1.99 -12.16 -7.00
C LEU A 37 2.95 -13.27 -6.57
N ARG A 38 2.75 -14.48 -7.07
CA ARG A 38 3.44 -15.68 -6.63
C ARG A 38 4.96 -15.51 -6.55
N ASP A 39 5.59 -15.11 -7.65
CA ASP A 39 7.05 -14.99 -7.70
C ASP A 39 7.60 -13.93 -6.71
N LEU A 40 6.81 -12.92 -6.39
CA LEU A 40 7.17 -11.89 -5.42
C LEU A 40 6.98 -12.42 -4.00
N ASP A 41 5.88 -13.09 -3.75
CA ASP A 41 5.58 -13.69 -2.44
C ASP A 41 6.56 -14.82 -2.11
N ASP A 42 6.93 -15.68 -3.07
CA ASP A 42 7.94 -16.73 -2.92
C ASP A 42 9.32 -16.16 -2.55
N ARG A 43 9.68 -14.99 -3.10
CA ARG A 43 10.96 -14.35 -2.82
C ARG A 43 11.00 -13.58 -1.51
N LEU A 44 9.90 -12.93 -1.14
CA LEU A 44 9.82 -12.03 0.01
C LEU A 44 9.23 -12.70 1.27
N GLY A 45 8.51 -13.81 1.11
CA GLY A 45 7.69 -14.37 2.20
C GLY A 45 6.50 -13.48 2.57
N GLY A 46 6.01 -12.67 1.62
CA GLY A 46 5.07 -11.58 1.83
C GLY A 46 5.74 -10.27 2.28
N LEU A 47 4.94 -9.25 2.55
CA LEU A 47 5.42 -7.94 3.02
C LEU A 47 5.45 -7.92 4.54
N HIS A 48 6.64 -7.81 5.12
CA HIS A 48 6.83 -7.93 6.56
C HIS A 48 6.49 -6.66 7.33
N LYS A 49 6.05 -6.86 8.58
CA LYS A 49 5.79 -5.77 9.53
C LYS A 49 7.01 -4.88 9.71
N SER A 50 6.76 -3.59 9.86
CA SER A 50 7.78 -2.56 10.08
C SER A 50 8.72 -2.30 8.91
N ASP A 51 8.48 -2.92 7.74
CA ASP A 51 9.26 -2.66 6.53
C ASP A 51 8.68 -1.52 5.70
N LEU A 52 9.61 -0.76 5.10
CA LEU A 52 9.32 0.18 4.04
C LEU A 52 9.77 -0.45 2.70
N ILE A 53 8.83 -0.68 1.82
CA ILE A 53 9.06 -1.25 0.50
C ILE A 53 8.94 -0.13 -0.54
N ILE A 54 9.99 0.09 -1.32
CA ILE A 54 10.01 1.13 -2.34
C ILE A 54 9.90 0.47 -3.72
N ILE A 55 8.87 0.84 -4.48
CA ILE A 55 8.70 0.46 -5.87
C ILE A 55 9.12 1.65 -6.72
N ALA A 56 10.34 1.61 -7.25
CA ALA A 56 10.91 2.68 -8.05
C ALA A 56 10.88 2.34 -9.55
N GLY A 57 10.74 3.35 -10.38
CA GLY A 57 10.78 3.19 -11.83
C GLY A 57 10.28 4.43 -12.58
N ARG A 58 10.48 4.45 -13.89
CA ARG A 58 10.06 5.55 -14.77
C ARG A 58 8.52 5.67 -14.85
N PRO A 59 7.99 6.84 -15.25
CA PRO A 59 6.58 6.99 -15.59
C PRO A 59 6.15 5.98 -16.66
N GLY A 60 4.91 5.52 -16.60
CA GLY A 60 4.36 4.58 -17.58
C GLY A 60 4.78 3.11 -17.43
N MET A 61 5.66 2.77 -16.48
CA MET A 61 6.12 1.38 -16.26
C MET A 61 5.15 0.49 -15.48
N GLY A 62 3.93 0.96 -15.22
CA GLY A 62 2.89 0.16 -14.56
C GLY A 62 2.97 0.11 -13.03
N LYS A 63 3.74 1.00 -12.37
CA LYS A 63 3.86 1.03 -10.90
C LYS A 63 2.53 1.14 -10.19
N THR A 64 1.67 2.08 -10.61
CA THR A 64 0.33 2.25 -10.03
C THR A 64 -0.53 1.00 -10.22
N ALA A 65 -0.45 0.33 -11.37
CA ALA A 65 -1.15 -0.92 -11.60
C ALA A 65 -0.67 -2.01 -10.63
N LEU A 66 0.65 -2.15 -10.47
CA LEU A 66 1.24 -3.10 -9.53
C LEU A 66 0.79 -2.81 -8.09
N ALA A 67 0.87 -1.56 -7.63
CA ALA A 67 0.45 -1.16 -6.30
C ALA A 67 -1.06 -1.40 -6.07
N THR A 68 -1.88 -1.11 -7.07
CA THR A 68 -3.33 -1.34 -7.02
C THR A 68 -3.65 -2.83 -6.90
N ASN A 69 -2.94 -3.68 -7.63
CA ASN A 69 -3.08 -5.14 -7.54
C ASN A 69 -2.66 -5.67 -6.17
N ILE A 70 -1.55 -5.20 -5.64
CA ILE A 70 -1.10 -5.57 -4.29
C ILE A 70 -2.17 -5.17 -3.26
N ALA A 71 -2.70 -3.95 -3.34
CA ALA A 71 -3.75 -3.47 -2.43
C ALA A 71 -5.01 -4.34 -2.50
N PHE A 72 -5.49 -4.61 -3.71
CA PHE A 72 -6.67 -5.43 -3.96
C PHE A 72 -6.48 -6.86 -3.43
N ASN A 73 -5.38 -7.51 -3.77
CA ASN A 73 -5.09 -8.88 -3.36
C ASN A 73 -4.97 -9.00 -1.83
N ALA A 74 -4.28 -8.07 -1.20
CA ALA A 74 -4.16 -8.02 0.26
C ALA A 74 -5.52 -7.81 0.94
N ALA A 75 -6.35 -6.89 0.45
CA ALA A 75 -7.70 -6.65 0.97
C ALA A 75 -8.60 -7.88 0.81
N LYS A 76 -8.53 -8.55 -0.35
CA LYS A 76 -9.28 -9.78 -0.60
C LYS A 76 -8.87 -10.90 0.36
N LYS A 77 -7.57 -11.10 0.58
CA LYS A 77 -7.07 -12.10 1.52
C LYS A 77 -7.50 -11.80 2.97
N LEU A 78 -7.55 -10.52 3.36
CA LEU A 78 -8.09 -10.12 4.66
C LEU A 78 -9.56 -10.47 4.80
N GLN A 79 -10.37 -10.17 3.79
CA GLN A 79 -11.80 -10.49 3.77
C GLN A 79 -12.01 -12.01 3.89
N GLU A 80 -11.28 -12.80 3.11
CA GLU A 80 -11.34 -14.28 3.14
C GLU A 80 -10.93 -14.85 4.50
N SER A 81 -9.97 -14.24 5.18
CA SER A 81 -9.52 -14.69 6.50
C SER A 81 -10.49 -14.37 7.64
N GLY A 82 -11.47 -13.50 7.41
CA GLY A 82 -12.38 -12.99 8.44
C GLY A 82 -11.71 -12.10 9.50
N LYS A 83 -10.44 -11.74 9.31
CA LYS A 83 -9.71 -10.87 10.23
C LYS A 83 -10.25 -9.44 10.12
N LYS A 84 -10.63 -8.86 11.26
CA LYS A 84 -10.98 -7.43 11.32
C LYS A 84 -9.71 -6.59 11.16
N SER A 85 -9.40 -6.22 9.94
CA SER A 85 -8.29 -5.31 9.58
C SER A 85 -8.52 -4.71 8.21
N SER A 86 -7.67 -3.80 7.77
CA SER A 86 -7.84 -3.07 6.52
C SER A 86 -6.50 -2.77 5.84
N ILE A 87 -6.60 -2.34 4.58
CA ILE A 87 -5.52 -1.78 3.78
C ILE A 87 -5.83 -0.31 3.53
N ALA A 88 -4.87 0.58 3.74
CA ALA A 88 -5.00 2.01 3.43
C ALA A 88 -4.18 2.36 2.19
N PHE A 89 -4.82 2.97 1.21
CA PHE A 89 -4.20 3.44 -0.03
C PHE A 89 -4.26 4.97 -0.09
N PHE A 90 -3.11 5.63 0.04
CA PHE A 90 -2.98 7.06 -0.17
C PHE A 90 -2.70 7.33 -1.65
N SER A 91 -3.73 7.71 -2.37
CA SER A 91 -3.70 7.99 -3.81
C SER A 91 -3.53 9.48 -4.04
N LEU A 92 -2.29 9.93 -4.19
CA LEU A 92 -1.97 11.36 -4.29
C LEU A 92 -2.08 11.87 -5.73
N GLU A 93 -2.04 11.00 -6.71
CA GLU A 93 -2.15 11.33 -8.14
C GLU A 93 -3.57 11.09 -8.67
N MET A 94 -4.17 9.95 -8.34
CA MET A 94 -5.49 9.55 -8.86
C MET A 94 -6.58 9.81 -7.83
N SER A 95 -7.77 10.19 -8.29
CA SER A 95 -8.95 10.22 -7.42
C SER A 95 -9.39 8.82 -7.00
N SER A 96 -10.16 8.74 -5.94
CA SER A 96 -10.77 7.49 -5.46
C SER A 96 -11.64 6.82 -6.54
N GLU A 97 -12.37 7.62 -7.34
CA GLU A 97 -13.16 7.16 -8.47
C GLU A 97 -12.27 6.53 -9.58
N GLN A 98 -11.16 7.19 -9.92
CA GLN A 98 -10.23 6.67 -10.92
C GLN A 98 -9.59 5.35 -10.48
N LEU A 99 -9.20 5.25 -9.21
CA LEU A 99 -8.63 4.04 -8.63
C LEU A 99 -9.66 2.90 -8.60
N SER A 100 -10.88 3.18 -8.15
CA SER A 100 -11.99 2.22 -8.14
C SER A 100 -12.34 1.74 -9.55
N THR A 101 -12.37 2.65 -10.53
CA THR A 101 -12.60 2.29 -11.94
C THR A 101 -11.51 1.35 -12.46
N ARG A 102 -10.26 1.56 -12.08
CA ARG A 102 -9.15 0.68 -12.47
C ARG A 102 -9.33 -0.72 -11.88
N ILE A 103 -9.64 -0.82 -10.59
CA ILE A 103 -9.89 -2.10 -9.93
C ILE A 103 -11.05 -2.84 -10.59
N LEU A 104 -12.19 -2.15 -10.76
CA LEU A 104 -13.37 -2.75 -11.41
C LEU A 104 -13.12 -3.20 -12.83
N ALA A 105 -12.41 -2.38 -13.62
CA ALA A 105 -12.03 -2.73 -15.00
C ALA A 105 -11.21 -4.02 -15.05
N GLU A 106 -10.25 -4.16 -14.15
CA GLU A 106 -9.39 -5.34 -14.06
C GLU A 106 -10.18 -6.58 -13.63
N GLN A 107 -10.99 -6.46 -12.57
CA GLN A 107 -11.77 -7.58 -12.04
C GLN A 107 -12.89 -8.02 -13.00
N SER A 108 -13.56 -7.08 -13.66
CA SER A 108 -14.60 -7.37 -14.67
C SER A 108 -14.03 -7.78 -16.03
N ARG A 109 -12.72 -7.57 -16.26
CA ARG A 109 -12.03 -7.74 -17.55
C ARG A 109 -12.62 -6.85 -18.66
N ILE A 110 -13.08 -5.66 -18.29
CA ILE A 110 -13.58 -4.63 -19.21
C ILE A 110 -12.58 -3.49 -19.23
N LYS A 111 -12.20 -3.02 -20.41
CA LYS A 111 -11.20 -1.94 -20.53
C LYS A 111 -11.69 -0.66 -19.88
N SER A 112 -10.89 -0.06 -18.99
CA SER A 112 -11.22 1.21 -18.31
C SER A 112 -11.63 2.32 -19.27
N ASN A 113 -11.00 2.38 -20.46
CA ASN A 113 -11.33 3.38 -21.46
C ASN A 113 -12.74 3.20 -22.04
N ASP A 114 -13.18 1.94 -22.20
CA ASP A 114 -14.51 1.64 -22.72
C ASP A 114 -15.59 1.96 -21.69
N ILE A 115 -15.30 1.68 -20.40
CA ILE A 115 -16.15 2.08 -19.27
C ILE A 115 -16.32 3.61 -19.25
N ARG A 116 -15.21 4.35 -19.26
CA ARG A 116 -15.22 5.81 -19.21
C ARG A 116 -15.90 6.49 -20.37
N ARG A 117 -15.92 5.83 -21.55
CA ARG A 117 -16.55 6.34 -22.77
C ARG A 117 -17.99 5.84 -22.97
N GLY A 118 -18.49 5.01 -22.03
CA GLY A 118 -19.80 4.37 -22.18
C GLY A 118 -19.90 3.41 -23.37
N LYS A 119 -18.76 2.90 -23.84
CA LYS A 119 -18.67 1.96 -24.98
C LYS A 119 -18.64 0.51 -24.51
N ILE A 120 -19.62 0.14 -23.70
CA ILE A 120 -19.79 -1.21 -23.18
C ILE A 120 -21.17 -1.73 -23.55
N SER A 121 -21.28 -3.04 -23.79
CA SER A 121 -22.56 -3.68 -24.06
C SER A 121 -23.39 -3.80 -22.77
N GLU A 122 -24.68 -4.09 -22.91
CA GLU A 122 -25.57 -4.34 -21.76
C GLU A 122 -25.06 -5.52 -20.92
N GLU A 123 -24.58 -6.59 -21.56
CA GLU A 123 -23.98 -7.74 -20.89
C GLU A 123 -22.73 -7.33 -20.09
N GLN A 124 -21.83 -6.53 -20.69
CA GLN A 124 -20.64 -6.00 -20.01
C GLN A 124 -21.02 -5.09 -18.83
N PHE A 125 -22.06 -4.27 -18.99
CA PHE A 125 -22.56 -3.43 -17.90
C PHE A 125 -23.13 -4.28 -16.75
N GLY A 126 -23.91 -5.31 -17.06
CA GLY A 126 -24.40 -6.29 -16.09
C GLY A 126 -23.26 -6.92 -15.28
N LYS A 127 -22.23 -7.41 -15.98
CA LYS A 127 -21.02 -7.97 -15.37
C LYS A 127 -20.27 -6.95 -14.49
N PHE A 128 -20.18 -5.71 -14.94
CA PHE A 128 -19.56 -4.62 -14.18
C PHE A 128 -20.28 -4.38 -12.85
N ILE A 129 -21.62 -4.35 -12.87
CA ILE A 129 -22.44 -4.18 -11.66
C ILE A 129 -22.30 -5.39 -10.72
N GLU A 130 -22.33 -6.62 -11.26
CA GLU A 130 -22.11 -7.84 -10.48
C GLU A 130 -20.76 -7.81 -9.78
N THR A 131 -19.68 -7.56 -10.53
CA THR A 131 -18.32 -7.44 -9.99
C THR A 131 -18.24 -6.36 -8.92
N SER A 132 -18.91 -5.21 -9.10
CA SER A 132 -18.91 -4.15 -8.10
C SER A 132 -19.53 -4.57 -6.77
N LYS A 133 -20.58 -5.40 -6.80
CA LYS A 133 -21.20 -5.95 -5.58
C LYS A 133 -20.24 -6.91 -4.88
N ASP A 134 -19.56 -7.77 -5.63
CA ASP A 134 -18.64 -8.77 -5.08
C ASP A 134 -17.46 -8.14 -4.33
N ILE A 135 -17.00 -6.96 -4.79
CA ILE A 135 -15.85 -6.27 -4.20
C ILE A 135 -16.22 -5.08 -3.31
N SER A 136 -17.51 -4.76 -3.15
CA SER A 136 -17.96 -3.58 -2.40
C SER A 136 -17.56 -3.60 -0.91
N GLU A 137 -17.43 -4.79 -0.33
CA GLU A 137 -17.13 -4.97 1.09
C GLU A 137 -15.63 -5.23 1.37
N LEU A 138 -14.77 -5.06 0.36
CA LEU A 138 -13.33 -5.19 0.59
C LEU A 138 -12.85 -4.15 1.61
N PRO A 139 -12.04 -4.57 2.60
CA PRO A 139 -11.50 -3.67 3.62
C PRO A 139 -10.34 -2.82 3.06
N LEU A 140 -10.64 -2.03 2.03
CA LEU A 140 -9.71 -1.14 1.33
C LEU A 140 -10.20 0.31 1.47
N TYR A 141 -9.41 1.13 2.17
CA TYR A 141 -9.68 2.55 2.38
C TYR A 141 -8.78 3.39 1.48
N ILE A 142 -9.36 4.34 0.77
CA ILE A 142 -8.64 5.24 -0.14
C ILE A 142 -8.67 6.65 0.42
N ASP A 143 -7.50 7.27 0.52
CA ASP A 143 -7.32 8.68 0.86
C ASP A 143 -6.72 9.40 -0.36
N GLU A 144 -7.44 10.39 -0.89
CA GLU A 144 -7.03 11.16 -2.08
C GLU A 144 -6.61 12.59 -1.75
N THR A 145 -6.28 12.86 -0.49
CA THR A 145 -5.86 14.20 -0.06
C THR A 145 -4.56 14.61 -0.74
N PRO A 146 -4.57 15.65 -1.57
CA PRO A 146 -3.38 16.08 -2.28
C PRO A 146 -2.36 16.67 -1.30
N ALA A 147 -1.08 16.50 -1.63
CA ALA A 147 0.03 17.11 -0.88
C ALA A 147 -0.03 16.83 0.63
N ILE A 148 -0.47 15.62 1.02
CA ILE A 148 -0.53 15.21 2.42
C ILE A 148 0.85 15.24 3.07
N THR A 149 0.93 15.67 4.33
CA THR A 149 2.15 15.62 5.12
C THR A 149 2.29 14.28 5.86
N ILE A 150 3.53 13.93 6.25
CA ILE A 150 3.78 12.74 7.09
C ILE A 150 2.97 12.78 8.38
N ALA A 151 2.88 13.93 9.05
CA ALA A 151 2.11 14.08 10.28
C ALA A 151 0.62 13.80 10.07
N ALA A 152 0.02 14.34 9.01
CA ALA A 152 -1.38 14.11 8.68
C ALA A 152 -1.64 12.62 8.33
N MET A 153 -0.76 12.02 7.52
CA MET A 153 -0.84 10.60 7.16
C MET A 153 -0.73 9.71 8.40
N SER A 154 0.22 9.97 9.28
CA SER A 154 0.42 9.24 10.53
C SER A 154 -0.84 9.28 11.42
N ASN A 155 -1.43 10.46 11.58
CA ASN A 155 -2.66 10.61 12.37
C ASN A 155 -3.84 9.82 11.78
N ARG A 156 -4.00 9.84 10.47
CA ARG A 156 -5.05 9.06 9.78
C ARG A 156 -4.81 7.56 9.89
N ALA A 157 -3.57 7.12 9.68
CA ALA A 157 -3.20 5.72 9.82
C ALA A 157 -3.43 5.19 11.23
N ARG A 158 -3.06 5.93 12.27
CA ARG A 158 -3.37 5.59 13.67
C ARG A 158 -4.88 5.48 13.91
N ARG A 159 -5.65 6.40 13.34
CA ARG A 159 -7.11 6.40 13.48
C ARG A 159 -7.72 5.15 12.84
N ILE A 160 -7.36 4.83 11.59
CA ILE A 160 -7.85 3.62 10.90
C ILE A 160 -7.42 2.38 11.70
N LYS A 161 -6.16 2.28 12.12
CA LYS A 161 -5.67 1.14 12.89
C LYS A 161 -6.47 0.90 14.17
N ARG A 162 -6.86 1.97 14.86
CA ARG A 162 -7.64 1.89 16.10
C ARG A 162 -9.10 1.45 15.87
N LEU A 163 -9.72 1.93 14.80
CA LEU A 163 -11.14 1.71 14.53
C LEU A 163 -11.40 0.41 13.79
N GLU A 164 -10.62 0.15 12.74
CA GLU A 164 -10.85 -0.94 11.79
C GLU A 164 -9.73 -2.00 11.80
N GLY A 165 -8.60 -1.71 12.42
CA GLY A 165 -7.37 -2.43 12.19
C GLY A 165 -6.69 -1.96 10.90
N LEU A 166 -5.37 -2.19 10.81
CA LEU A 166 -4.58 -1.80 9.63
C LEU A 166 -3.42 -2.76 9.47
N ASP A 167 -3.32 -3.40 8.30
CA ASP A 167 -2.28 -4.38 8.00
C ASP A 167 -1.24 -3.88 6.98
N MET A 168 -1.56 -2.85 6.19
CA MET A 168 -0.64 -2.27 5.22
C MET A 168 -1.04 -0.86 4.81
N ILE A 169 -0.06 -0.04 4.49
CA ILE A 169 -0.24 1.26 3.83
C ILE A 169 0.43 1.22 2.46
N ILE A 170 -0.23 1.80 1.46
CA ILE A 170 0.33 2.07 0.13
C ILE A 170 0.29 3.56 -0.13
N VAL A 171 1.35 4.13 -0.70
CA VAL A 171 1.47 5.55 -1.07
C VAL A 171 1.84 5.67 -2.54
N ASP A 172 0.96 6.25 -3.34
CA ASP A 172 1.17 6.50 -4.78
C ASP A 172 1.04 8.00 -5.09
N TYR A 173 2.12 8.71 -5.28
CA TYR A 173 3.53 8.44 -5.12
C TYR A 173 4.18 9.50 -4.23
N ILE A 174 5.31 9.17 -3.61
CA ILE A 174 5.86 9.97 -2.50
C ILE A 174 6.28 11.40 -2.88
N GLN A 175 6.67 11.65 -4.13
CA GLN A 175 7.03 12.99 -4.59
C GLN A 175 5.84 13.98 -4.64
N LEU A 176 4.60 13.53 -4.46
CA LEU A 176 3.43 14.40 -4.30
C LEU A 176 3.13 14.74 -2.83
N MET A 177 3.83 14.12 -1.88
CA MET A 177 3.76 14.50 -0.47
C MET A 177 4.49 15.82 -0.22
N ARG A 178 4.16 16.48 0.89
CA ARG A 178 4.86 17.66 1.37
C ARG A 178 5.75 17.32 2.57
N GLY A 179 6.98 17.83 2.54
CA GLY A 179 7.86 17.90 3.68
C GLY A 179 7.40 18.94 4.70
N THR A 180 7.99 18.90 5.91
CA THR A 180 7.69 19.85 7.00
C THR A 180 8.40 21.18 6.85
N THR A 181 9.49 21.25 6.11
CA THR A 181 10.32 22.42 5.88
C THR A 181 10.40 22.77 4.39
N ASN A 182 10.42 24.09 4.11
CA ASN A 182 10.79 24.58 2.77
C ASN A 182 12.31 24.42 2.62
N TYR A 183 12.74 23.29 2.06
CA TYR A 183 14.14 23.08 1.77
C TYR A 183 14.61 24.01 0.64
N LYS A 184 15.55 24.92 0.99
CA LYS A 184 16.25 25.73 -0.01
C LYS A 184 17.15 24.89 -0.92
N ASP A 185 17.51 23.69 -0.50
CA ASP A 185 18.53 22.83 -1.13
C ASP A 185 17.97 21.63 -1.87
N GLY A 186 16.67 21.63 -2.18
CA GLY A 186 16.16 20.75 -3.21
C GLY A 186 15.35 19.54 -2.76
N ARG A 187 14.77 18.95 -3.76
CA ARG A 187 13.78 17.85 -3.74
C ARG A 187 14.30 16.57 -3.07
N VAL A 188 15.60 16.32 -3.15
CA VAL A 188 16.22 15.09 -2.61
C VAL A 188 16.09 15.03 -1.08
N GLN A 189 16.30 16.15 -0.40
CA GLN A 189 16.18 16.21 1.06
C GLN A 189 14.72 16.04 1.52
N GLU A 190 13.77 16.63 0.79
CA GLU A 190 12.35 16.47 1.05
C GLU A 190 11.90 14.99 0.92
N VAL A 191 12.31 14.32 -0.16
CA VAL A 191 12.03 12.89 -0.38
C VAL A 191 12.70 12.02 0.70
N SER A 192 13.90 12.37 1.13
CA SER A 192 14.59 11.68 2.23
C SER A 192 13.83 11.81 3.56
N GLU A 193 13.36 13.01 3.90
CA GLU A 193 12.53 13.23 5.09
C GLU A 193 11.24 12.42 5.03
N ILE A 194 10.56 12.43 3.88
CA ILE A 194 9.32 11.69 3.67
C ILE A 194 9.55 10.18 3.84
N THR A 195 10.58 9.63 3.24
CA THR A 195 10.91 8.20 3.37
C THR A 195 11.27 7.80 4.80
N GLN A 196 12.02 8.64 5.53
CA GLN A 196 12.27 8.42 6.96
C GLN A 196 10.97 8.45 7.77
N GLY A 197 10.09 9.38 7.48
CA GLY A 197 8.77 9.46 8.12
C GLY A 197 7.89 8.24 7.83
N LEU A 198 7.88 7.73 6.60
CA LEU A 198 7.16 6.51 6.24
C LEU A 198 7.73 5.28 6.94
N LYS A 199 9.06 5.17 7.06
CA LYS A 199 9.70 4.09 7.83
C LYS A 199 9.34 4.17 9.31
N ALA A 200 9.26 5.38 9.87
CA ALA A 200 8.82 5.59 11.25
C ALA A 200 7.37 5.12 11.46
N ILE A 201 6.46 5.44 10.54
CA ILE A 201 5.07 4.96 10.57
C ILE A 201 5.02 3.43 10.51
N ALA A 202 5.78 2.80 9.60
CA ALA A 202 5.85 1.35 9.48
C ALA A 202 6.28 0.68 10.79
N LYS A 203 7.29 1.22 11.46
CA LYS A 203 7.78 0.73 12.75
C LYS A 203 6.78 0.95 13.88
N GLU A 204 6.22 2.16 13.99
CA GLU A 204 5.27 2.54 15.04
C GLU A 204 4.01 1.66 14.98
N LEU A 205 3.45 1.49 13.78
CA LEU A 205 2.22 0.74 13.59
C LEU A 205 2.45 -0.76 13.41
N ALA A 206 3.71 -1.21 13.34
CA ALA A 206 4.10 -2.60 13.08
C ALA A 206 3.40 -3.18 11.84
N ILE A 207 3.45 -2.44 10.73
CA ILE A 207 2.86 -2.80 9.43
C ILE A 207 3.85 -2.53 8.29
N PRO A 208 3.78 -3.23 7.15
CA PRO A 208 4.49 -2.83 5.95
C PRO A 208 3.91 -1.53 5.37
N VAL A 209 4.80 -0.70 4.86
CA VAL A 209 4.46 0.49 4.07
C VAL A 209 5.08 0.34 2.69
N VAL A 210 4.26 0.36 1.66
CA VAL A 210 4.68 0.33 0.26
C VAL A 210 4.58 1.73 -0.31
N CYS A 211 5.66 2.25 -0.86
CA CYS A 211 5.63 3.56 -1.50
C CYS A 211 6.17 3.51 -2.93
N LEU A 212 5.53 4.28 -3.80
CA LEU A 212 5.97 4.43 -5.19
C LEU A 212 6.88 5.64 -5.31
N LEU A 213 7.94 5.47 -6.10
CA LEU A 213 8.90 6.50 -6.42
C LEU A 213 9.07 6.58 -7.94
N TYR A 214 8.95 7.78 -8.49
CA TYR A 214 9.29 8.02 -9.88
C TYR A 214 10.78 8.39 -10.01
N THR A 215 11.49 7.67 -10.86
CA THR A 215 12.90 7.97 -11.19
C THR A 215 12.95 8.71 -12.52
N SER A 216 13.69 9.83 -12.58
CA SER A 216 14.07 10.49 -13.83
C SER A 216 15.21 9.75 -14.51
N ASP A 217 15.29 9.83 -15.84
CA ASP A 217 16.49 9.44 -16.55
C ASP A 217 17.62 10.42 -16.23
N ALA A 218 18.78 9.91 -15.84
CA ALA A 218 19.99 10.74 -15.70
C ALA A 218 20.44 11.38 -17.04
N ALA A 219 19.73 11.14 -18.14
CA ALA A 219 19.99 11.69 -19.46
C ALA A 219 19.22 12.99 -19.77
N ASP A 220 18.18 13.34 -18.99
CA ASP A 220 17.39 14.57 -19.21
C ASP A 220 17.97 15.81 -18.48
N ASP A 221 19.01 15.63 -17.66
CA ASP A 221 19.70 16.71 -16.93
C ASP A 221 20.99 17.19 -17.63
N ARG A 222 21.08 17.09 -18.99
CA ARG A 222 22.19 17.67 -19.77
C ARG A 222 21.73 18.67 -20.81
#